data_6087076a5f767550f3b2c790b8480376
#
_entry.id   6087076a5f767550f3b2c790b8480376
#
_cell.length_a   1.000
_cell.length_b   1.000
_cell.length_c   1.000
_cell.angle_alpha   90.00
_cell.angle_beta   90.00
_cell.angle_gamma   90.00
#
_symmetry.space_group_name_H-M   'P 1'
#
loop_
_entity.id
_entity.type
_entity.pdbx_description
1 polymer ?
#
loop_
_entity_poly.entity_id
_entity_poly.type
_entity_poly.pdbx_seq_one_letter_code
_entity_poly.pdbx_strand_id
1 'polypeptide(L)'
;PKLSDSITMGNLIKEMGGEVSFEESNIFINPKNLNTPYAPYKLVKTMRASFYVLGPLIAKFGEAKVSLPGGCAWGPRPVDFHLEGLKKLGIDITLEAGYVIAKAKKMIGNKIRFPKISVGATGNVLMAAVLAEGQSEIHNAAAEPEIQQLCFLLNQMGAKISGIGTNLLTIEGVESLGGVDSIDVIPDRIEAGTFLIAVAATGGKVKLNNVEPKHMESVINLLRKSGIDIIEDKKSITVTSNGLDIKACNMETHEYPGFPTDLQAQWMLLMSLASGNSTIKENIYFDRFTHILELNRLGCDVHLEDGCASIKGDRSL
;
A
#
# COMPACT_ATOMS: atom_id res chain seq x y z
N PRO A 1 4.73 -5.33 13.87
CA PRO A 1 3.94 -4.70 14.93
C PRO A 1 2.58 -5.36 15.08
N LYS A 2 1.98 -5.28 16.27
CA LYS A 2 0.62 -5.79 16.56
C LYS A 2 -0.44 -4.78 16.08
N LEU A 3 -0.50 -4.57 14.77
CA LEU A 3 -1.55 -3.74 14.17
C LEU A 3 -2.84 -4.56 13.97
N SER A 4 -3.99 -3.90 13.96
CA SER A 4 -5.29 -4.53 13.71
C SER A 4 -5.29 -5.36 12.42
N ASP A 5 -4.69 -4.85 11.37
CA ASP A 5 -4.61 -5.51 10.07
C ASP A 5 -3.71 -6.75 10.10
N SER A 6 -2.57 -6.70 10.80
CA SER A 6 -1.70 -7.87 10.99
C SER A 6 -2.42 -8.98 11.77
N ILE A 7 -3.18 -8.61 12.81
CA ILE A 7 -3.98 -9.55 13.60
C ILE A 7 -5.09 -10.15 12.73
N THR A 8 -5.78 -9.33 11.95
CA THR A 8 -6.86 -9.79 11.05
C THR A 8 -6.33 -10.76 10.00
N MET A 9 -5.17 -10.46 9.38
CA MET A 9 -4.53 -11.37 8.42
C MET A 9 -4.10 -12.68 9.11
N GLY A 10 -3.54 -12.60 10.32
CA GLY A 10 -3.19 -13.77 11.11
C GLY A 10 -4.40 -14.65 11.42
N ASN A 11 -5.54 -14.04 11.77
CA ASN A 11 -6.79 -14.76 12.00
C ASN A 11 -7.33 -15.39 10.71
N LEU A 12 -7.19 -14.70 9.56
CA LEU A 12 -7.59 -15.25 8.27
C LEU A 12 -6.74 -16.46 7.89
N ILE A 13 -5.41 -16.41 8.12
CA ILE A 13 -4.52 -17.56 7.90
C ILE A 13 -4.89 -18.72 8.80
N LYS A 14 -5.24 -18.49 10.08
CA LYS A 14 -5.72 -19.52 11.01
C LYS A 14 -7.03 -20.17 10.54
N GLU A 15 -7.97 -19.36 10.07
CA GLU A 15 -9.25 -19.86 9.53
C GLU A 15 -9.03 -20.79 8.32
N MET A 16 -7.99 -20.53 7.53
CA MET A 16 -7.58 -21.36 6.42
C MET A 16 -6.76 -22.62 6.82
N GLY A 17 -6.53 -22.83 8.12
CA GLY A 17 -5.81 -23.99 8.67
C GLY A 17 -4.33 -23.74 8.95
N GLY A 18 -3.81 -22.55 8.73
CA GLY A 18 -2.42 -22.20 9.08
C GLY A 18 -2.25 -21.91 10.58
N GLU A 19 -1.03 -22.00 11.07
CA GLU A 19 -0.67 -21.65 12.44
C GLU A 19 0.00 -20.28 12.46
N VAL A 20 -0.48 -19.37 13.32
CA VAL A 20 0.09 -18.01 13.46
C VAL A 20 0.24 -17.68 14.93
N SER A 21 1.41 -17.26 15.35
CA SER A 21 1.65 -16.70 16.68
C SER A 21 2.29 -15.30 16.58
N PHE A 22 2.06 -14.49 17.62
CA PHE A 22 2.61 -13.15 17.74
C PHE A 22 3.43 -13.10 19.02
N GLU A 23 4.72 -12.89 18.90
CA GLU A 23 5.65 -12.81 20.02
C GLU A 23 6.41 -11.49 19.92
N GLU A 24 6.22 -10.60 20.88
CA GLU A 24 6.78 -9.23 20.87
C GLU A 24 6.53 -8.52 19.54
N SER A 25 7.58 -8.29 18.75
CA SER A 25 7.52 -7.64 17.43
C SER A 25 7.56 -8.64 16.28
N ASN A 26 7.53 -9.94 16.55
CA ASN A 26 7.61 -10.98 15.54
C ASN A 26 6.24 -11.63 15.28
N ILE A 27 6.06 -12.09 14.06
CA ILE A 27 4.93 -12.91 13.64
C ILE A 27 5.51 -14.21 13.10
N PHE A 28 5.11 -15.33 13.69
CA PHE A 28 5.49 -16.67 13.23
C PHE A 28 4.33 -17.27 12.45
N ILE A 29 4.60 -17.75 11.24
CA ILE A 29 3.59 -18.32 10.35
C ILE A 29 4.06 -19.70 9.91
N ASN A 30 3.30 -20.73 10.24
CA ASN A 30 3.50 -22.10 9.75
C ASN A 30 2.33 -22.50 8.83
N PRO A 31 2.56 -22.59 7.51
CA PRO A 31 1.51 -22.91 6.54
C PRO A 31 1.29 -24.42 6.33
N LYS A 32 1.95 -25.30 7.11
CA LYS A 32 1.97 -26.74 6.88
C LYS A 32 0.58 -27.35 6.80
N ASN A 33 -0.33 -26.90 7.65
CA ASN A 33 -1.70 -27.40 7.77
C ASN A 33 -2.74 -26.58 7.01
N LEU A 34 -2.29 -25.58 6.23
CA LEU A 34 -3.18 -24.74 5.42
C LEU A 34 -3.86 -25.61 4.33
N ASN A 35 -5.17 -25.75 4.42
CA ASN A 35 -5.94 -26.74 3.66
C ASN A 35 -7.27 -26.21 3.09
N THR A 36 -7.65 -24.97 3.42
CA THR A 36 -8.93 -24.41 3.04
C THR A 36 -8.72 -23.20 2.11
N PRO A 37 -9.07 -23.28 0.81
CA PRO A 37 -8.97 -22.16 -0.13
C PRO A 37 -10.18 -21.21 -0.04
N TYR A 38 -10.62 -20.89 1.18
CA TYR A 38 -11.81 -20.09 1.47
C TYR A 38 -11.52 -18.95 2.43
N ALA A 39 -11.78 -17.71 1.99
CA ALA A 39 -11.68 -16.52 2.82
C ALA A 39 -13.09 -15.91 3.05
N PRO A 40 -13.66 -16.08 4.27
CA PRO A 40 -15.04 -15.72 4.56
C PRO A 40 -15.27 -14.22 4.68
N TYR A 41 -16.48 -13.77 4.31
CA TYR A 41 -16.91 -12.37 4.40
C TYR A 41 -16.65 -11.74 5.77
N LYS A 42 -16.88 -12.48 6.85
CA LYS A 42 -16.71 -12.01 8.24
C LYS A 42 -15.33 -11.41 8.49
N LEU A 43 -14.27 -11.96 7.92
CA LEU A 43 -12.89 -11.50 8.04
C LEU A 43 -12.50 -10.52 6.93
N VAL A 44 -12.84 -10.85 5.67
CA VAL A 44 -12.45 -10.03 4.51
C VAL A 44 -13.08 -8.64 4.55
N LYS A 45 -14.30 -8.50 5.07
CA LYS A 45 -14.97 -7.18 5.19
C LYS A 45 -14.27 -6.20 6.12
N THR A 46 -13.51 -6.69 7.10
CA THR A 46 -12.89 -5.85 8.13
C THR A 46 -11.55 -5.26 7.70
N MET A 47 -10.92 -5.85 6.68
CA MET A 47 -9.63 -5.41 6.18
C MET A 47 -9.55 -5.66 4.66
N ARG A 48 -9.43 -4.58 3.88
CA ARG A 48 -9.36 -4.70 2.42
C ARG A 48 -8.19 -5.56 1.94
N ALA A 49 -7.04 -5.47 2.63
CA ALA A 49 -5.84 -6.25 2.32
C ALA A 49 -6.07 -7.78 2.40
N SER A 50 -7.14 -8.24 3.06
CA SER A 50 -7.53 -9.66 3.04
C SER A 50 -7.74 -10.22 1.63
N PHE A 51 -8.01 -9.35 0.65
CA PHE A 51 -8.17 -9.77 -0.75
C PHE A 51 -6.86 -10.25 -1.40
N TYR A 52 -5.71 -9.92 -0.79
CA TYR A 52 -4.41 -10.42 -1.25
C TYR A 52 -4.25 -11.94 -1.16
N VAL A 53 -5.10 -12.64 -0.40
CA VAL A 53 -5.04 -14.12 -0.33
C VAL A 53 -5.49 -14.80 -1.62
N LEU A 54 -6.18 -14.09 -2.53
CA LEU A 54 -6.74 -14.68 -3.75
C LEU A 54 -5.65 -15.28 -4.64
N GLY A 55 -4.59 -14.54 -4.96
CA GLY A 55 -3.47 -15.00 -5.78
C GLY A 55 -2.77 -16.23 -5.19
N PRO A 56 -2.28 -16.16 -3.94
CA PRO A 56 -1.63 -17.30 -3.28
C PRO A 56 -2.52 -18.54 -3.14
N LEU A 57 -3.82 -18.39 -2.85
CA LEU A 57 -4.73 -19.51 -2.73
C LEU A 57 -4.91 -20.25 -4.06
N ILE A 58 -5.12 -19.51 -5.15
CA ILE A 58 -5.20 -20.11 -6.49
C ILE A 58 -3.89 -20.79 -6.85
N ALA A 59 -2.77 -20.14 -6.60
CA ALA A 59 -1.46 -20.69 -6.90
C ALA A 59 -1.18 -21.99 -6.15
N LYS A 60 -1.64 -22.11 -4.90
CA LYS A 60 -1.41 -23.27 -4.04
C LYS A 60 -2.41 -24.40 -4.29
N PHE A 61 -3.70 -24.08 -4.45
CA PHE A 61 -4.78 -25.06 -4.46
C PHE A 61 -5.43 -25.28 -5.84
N GLY A 62 -5.13 -24.43 -6.83
CA GLY A 62 -5.83 -24.43 -8.10
C GLY A 62 -7.27 -23.90 -8.04
N GLU A 63 -7.75 -23.57 -6.84
CA GLU A 63 -9.05 -22.94 -6.61
C GLU A 63 -9.02 -22.00 -5.43
N ALA A 64 -9.92 -21.01 -5.42
CA ALA A 64 -10.13 -20.11 -4.28
C ALA A 64 -11.57 -19.58 -4.27
N LYS A 65 -12.12 -19.41 -3.06
CA LYS A 65 -13.36 -18.68 -2.81
C LYS A 65 -13.09 -17.57 -1.81
N VAL A 66 -13.04 -16.34 -2.30
CA VAL A 66 -12.68 -15.15 -1.50
C VAL A 66 -13.83 -14.14 -1.56
N SER A 67 -14.30 -13.70 -0.40
CA SER A 67 -15.31 -12.65 -0.37
C SER A 67 -14.78 -11.38 -1.03
N LEU A 68 -15.66 -10.63 -1.72
CA LEU A 68 -15.32 -9.26 -2.11
C LEU A 68 -15.02 -8.46 -0.84
N PRO A 69 -14.00 -7.57 -0.88
CA PRO A 69 -13.67 -6.74 0.26
C PRO A 69 -14.82 -5.77 0.55
N GLY A 70 -15.04 -5.49 1.83
CA GLY A 70 -15.99 -4.46 2.25
C GLY A 70 -15.66 -3.08 1.68
N GLY A 71 -16.62 -2.16 1.72
CA GLY A 71 -16.41 -0.77 1.35
C GLY A 71 -15.31 -0.12 2.18
N CYS A 72 -14.65 0.86 1.60
CA CYS A 72 -13.72 1.73 2.30
C CYS A 72 -14.37 3.10 2.49
N ALA A 73 -14.02 3.82 3.56
CA ALA A 73 -14.49 5.19 3.81
C ALA A 73 -14.19 6.16 2.64
N TRP A 74 -13.25 5.81 1.79
CA TRP A 74 -12.79 6.59 0.63
C TRP A 74 -13.52 6.25 -0.70
N GLY A 75 -14.69 5.62 -0.64
CA GLY A 75 -15.48 5.27 -1.82
C GLY A 75 -15.19 3.87 -2.39
N PRO A 76 -15.80 3.54 -3.54
CA PRO A 76 -15.65 2.24 -4.17
C PRO A 76 -14.21 2.05 -4.66
N ARG A 77 -13.59 0.95 -4.25
CA ARG A 77 -12.28 0.53 -4.75
C ARG A 77 -12.44 -0.80 -5.47
N PRO A 78 -12.67 -0.76 -6.78
CA PRO A 78 -12.90 -1.97 -7.56
C PRO A 78 -11.69 -2.91 -7.47
N VAL A 79 -11.95 -4.21 -7.58
CA VAL A 79 -10.92 -5.27 -7.62
C VAL A 79 -10.70 -5.79 -9.05
N ASP A 80 -11.26 -5.10 -10.03
CA ASP A 80 -11.24 -5.45 -11.44
C ASP A 80 -9.82 -5.71 -11.96
N PHE A 81 -8.83 -4.87 -11.63
CA PHE A 81 -7.45 -5.07 -12.07
C PHE A 81 -6.84 -6.35 -11.50
N HIS A 82 -7.20 -6.73 -10.25
CA HIS A 82 -6.78 -8.01 -9.69
C HIS A 82 -7.36 -9.16 -10.51
N LEU A 83 -8.68 -9.12 -10.78
CA LEU A 83 -9.38 -10.19 -11.47
C LEU A 83 -8.92 -10.31 -12.93
N GLU A 84 -8.81 -9.20 -13.64
CA GLU A 84 -8.35 -9.19 -15.04
C GLU A 84 -6.89 -9.65 -15.17
N GLY A 85 -6.02 -9.25 -14.23
CA GLY A 85 -4.64 -9.74 -14.20
C GLY A 85 -4.56 -11.25 -13.96
N LEU A 86 -5.35 -11.77 -13.03
CA LEU A 86 -5.41 -13.20 -12.73
C LEU A 86 -6.01 -14.01 -13.91
N LYS A 87 -7.06 -13.50 -14.57
CA LYS A 87 -7.60 -14.13 -15.79
C LYS A 87 -6.56 -14.28 -16.90
N LYS A 88 -5.63 -13.33 -17.03
CA LYS A 88 -4.53 -13.42 -18.00
C LYS A 88 -3.60 -14.61 -17.75
N LEU A 89 -3.52 -15.09 -16.52
CA LEU A 89 -2.79 -16.31 -16.17
C LEU A 89 -3.59 -17.61 -16.43
N GLY A 90 -4.77 -17.53 -17.08
CA GLY A 90 -5.61 -18.68 -17.39
C GLY A 90 -6.52 -19.12 -16.24
N ILE A 91 -6.83 -18.21 -15.31
CA ILE A 91 -7.72 -18.47 -14.18
C ILE A 91 -9.17 -18.14 -14.58
N ASP A 92 -10.07 -19.09 -14.44
CA ASP A 92 -11.50 -18.88 -14.60
C ASP A 92 -12.06 -18.22 -13.33
N ILE A 93 -12.70 -17.05 -13.49
CA ILE A 93 -13.23 -16.27 -12.38
C ILE A 93 -14.70 -15.96 -12.59
N THR A 94 -15.53 -16.33 -11.61
CA THR A 94 -16.94 -15.94 -11.51
C THR A 94 -17.22 -15.15 -10.22
N LEU A 95 -18.28 -14.36 -10.24
CA LEU A 95 -18.75 -13.61 -9.09
C LEU A 95 -20.12 -14.17 -8.67
N GLU A 96 -20.21 -14.73 -7.47
CA GLU A 96 -21.42 -15.37 -6.97
C GLU A 96 -21.70 -14.96 -5.52
N ALA A 97 -22.85 -14.40 -5.23
CA ALA A 97 -23.30 -14.03 -3.90
C ALA A 97 -22.26 -13.21 -3.08
N GLY A 98 -21.56 -12.27 -3.74
CA GLY A 98 -20.55 -11.44 -3.10
C GLY A 98 -19.17 -12.10 -2.92
N TYR A 99 -18.95 -13.26 -3.55
CA TYR A 99 -17.67 -13.95 -3.57
C TYR A 99 -17.06 -13.97 -4.96
N VAL A 100 -15.75 -13.87 -5.00
CA VAL A 100 -14.93 -14.27 -6.14
C VAL A 100 -14.68 -15.76 -6.03
N ILE A 101 -15.13 -16.52 -7.03
CA ILE A 101 -14.84 -17.94 -7.18
C ILE A 101 -13.85 -18.06 -8.33
N ALA A 102 -12.67 -18.55 -8.04
CA ALA A 102 -11.59 -18.67 -9.00
C ALA A 102 -11.12 -20.11 -9.11
N LYS A 103 -10.88 -20.58 -10.33
CA LYS A 103 -10.40 -21.95 -10.61
C LYS A 103 -9.38 -21.92 -11.72
N ALA A 104 -8.33 -22.73 -11.59
CA ALA A 104 -7.35 -22.94 -12.62
C ALA A 104 -6.91 -24.40 -12.62
N LYS A 105 -7.00 -25.07 -13.77
CA LYS A 105 -6.38 -26.39 -13.96
C LYS A 105 -4.84 -26.24 -14.05
N LYS A 106 -4.40 -25.16 -14.65
CA LYS A 106 -3.01 -24.81 -14.87
C LYS A 106 -2.91 -23.30 -15.07
N MET A 107 -2.01 -22.65 -14.40
CA MET A 107 -1.69 -21.26 -14.66
C MET A 107 -0.56 -21.17 -15.67
N ILE A 108 -0.68 -20.27 -16.63
CA ILE A 108 0.31 -20.07 -17.68
C ILE A 108 0.76 -18.62 -17.68
N GLY A 109 2.07 -18.41 -17.71
CA GLY A 109 2.68 -17.09 -17.75
C GLY A 109 2.21 -16.29 -18.97
N ASN A 110 2.00 -15.00 -18.81
CA ASN A 110 1.46 -14.12 -19.83
C ASN A 110 1.91 -12.67 -19.66
N LYS A 111 1.68 -11.84 -20.68
CA LYS A 111 1.82 -10.38 -20.60
C LYS A 111 0.57 -9.77 -20.00
N ILE A 112 0.74 -9.14 -18.84
CA ILE A 112 -0.32 -8.49 -18.08
C ILE A 112 -0.01 -7.00 -18.07
N ARG A 113 -0.93 -6.17 -18.55
CA ARG A 113 -0.79 -4.73 -18.54
C ARG A 113 -1.95 -4.11 -17.79
N PHE A 114 -1.66 -3.47 -16.66
CA PHE A 114 -2.67 -2.70 -15.94
C PHE A 114 -2.95 -1.36 -16.66
N PRO A 115 -4.21 -0.91 -16.71
CA PRO A 115 -4.55 0.41 -17.27
C PRO A 115 -3.92 1.56 -16.49
N LYS A 116 -3.80 1.38 -15.17
CA LYS A 116 -3.12 2.28 -14.21
C LYS A 116 -2.29 1.43 -13.25
N ILE A 117 -1.29 2.04 -12.63
CA ILE A 117 -0.52 1.41 -11.56
C ILE A 117 -1.46 1.10 -10.38
N SER A 118 -1.38 -0.13 -9.88
CA SER A 118 -2.17 -0.59 -8.74
C SER A 118 -1.33 -1.48 -7.85
N VAL A 119 -1.03 -1.01 -6.64
CA VAL A 119 -0.27 -1.76 -5.63
C VAL A 119 -0.94 -3.09 -5.34
N GLY A 120 -2.26 -3.06 -5.07
CA GLY A 120 -3.03 -4.26 -4.77
C GLY A 120 -3.03 -5.30 -5.88
N ALA A 121 -3.32 -4.88 -7.12
CA ALA A 121 -3.34 -5.78 -8.26
C ALA A 121 -1.93 -6.34 -8.56
N THR A 122 -0.90 -5.49 -8.48
CA THR A 122 0.49 -5.92 -8.69
C THR A 122 0.86 -7.03 -7.72
N GLY A 123 0.68 -6.83 -6.40
CA GLY A 123 1.05 -7.83 -5.40
C GLY A 123 0.24 -9.13 -5.54
N ASN A 124 -1.07 -9.04 -5.78
CA ASN A 124 -1.93 -10.23 -5.90
C ASN A 124 -1.59 -11.07 -7.14
N VAL A 125 -1.42 -10.41 -8.30
CA VAL A 125 -1.07 -11.09 -9.56
C VAL A 125 0.35 -11.63 -9.50
N LEU A 126 1.30 -10.88 -8.92
CA LEU A 126 2.67 -11.33 -8.71
C LEU A 126 2.72 -12.65 -7.92
N MET A 127 2.00 -12.72 -6.79
CA MET A 127 1.96 -13.92 -5.94
C MET A 127 1.34 -15.14 -6.64
N ALA A 128 0.50 -14.94 -7.65
CA ALA A 128 0.01 -16.02 -8.50
C ALA A 128 1.02 -16.37 -9.61
N ALA A 129 1.60 -15.36 -10.26
CA ALA A 129 2.48 -15.52 -11.42
C ALA A 129 3.78 -16.30 -11.10
N VAL A 130 4.27 -16.24 -9.87
CA VAL A 130 5.49 -16.96 -9.45
C VAL A 130 5.37 -18.49 -9.58
N LEU A 131 4.15 -19.03 -9.58
CA LEU A 131 3.86 -20.47 -9.77
C LEU A 131 3.17 -20.75 -11.12
N ALA A 132 3.04 -19.78 -12.02
CA ALA A 132 2.53 -19.99 -13.36
C ALA A 132 3.62 -20.57 -14.28
N GLU A 133 3.28 -21.53 -15.13
CA GLU A 133 4.26 -22.11 -16.05
C GLU A 133 4.72 -21.13 -17.12
N GLY A 134 6.01 -21.03 -17.34
CA GLY A 134 6.63 -20.12 -18.30
C GLY A 134 6.88 -18.73 -17.72
N GLN A 135 6.99 -17.72 -18.57
CA GLN A 135 7.33 -16.36 -18.21
C GLN A 135 6.09 -15.47 -18.14
N SER A 136 6.01 -14.63 -17.14
CA SER A 136 5.04 -13.54 -17.02
C SER A 136 5.73 -12.17 -17.06
N GLU A 137 5.06 -11.18 -17.64
CA GLU A 137 5.43 -9.78 -17.59
C GLU A 137 4.26 -8.97 -17.01
N ILE A 138 4.52 -8.17 -15.96
CA ILE A 138 3.54 -7.23 -15.42
C ILE A 138 3.97 -5.82 -15.79
N HIS A 139 3.26 -5.21 -16.73
CA HIS A 139 3.44 -3.83 -17.17
C HIS A 139 2.53 -2.87 -16.36
N ASN A 140 3.00 -1.66 -16.10
CA ASN A 140 2.44 -0.73 -15.14
C ASN A 140 2.38 -1.36 -13.74
N ALA A 141 3.41 -2.13 -13.40
CA ALA A 141 3.59 -2.66 -12.05
C ALA A 141 3.85 -1.53 -11.05
N ALA A 142 3.35 -1.71 -9.84
CA ALA A 142 3.66 -0.83 -8.74
C ALA A 142 5.13 -0.98 -8.31
N ALA A 143 5.80 0.14 -8.05
CA ALA A 143 7.21 0.19 -7.68
C ALA A 143 7.41 0.59 -6.19
N GLU A 144 6.35 0.64 -5.41
CA GLU A 144 6.38 0.98 -4.00
C GLU A 144 7.32 0.05 -3.21
N PRO A 145 8.01 0.56 -2.18
CA PRO A 145 8.93 -0.22 -1.37
C PRO A 145 8.33 -1.53 -0.83
N GLU A 146 7.03 -1.54 -0.54
CA GLU A 146 6.28 -2.70 -0.06
C GLU A 146 6.19 -3.80 -1.13
N ILE A 147 6.03 -3.43 -2.40
CA ILE A 147 6.04 -4.37 -3.53
C ILE A 147 7.47 -4.88 -3.80
N GLN A 148 8.46 -4.00 -3.68
CA GLN A 148 9.86 -4.41 -3.79
C GLN A 148 10.20 -5.44 -2.70
N GLN A 149 9.79 -5.19 -1.45
CA GLN A 149 10.01 -6.14 -0.35
C GLN A 149 9.30 -7.48 -0.63
N LEU A 150 8.07 -7.46 -1.14
CA LEU A 150 7.37 -8.69 -1.53
C LEU A 150 8.15 -9.47 -2.59
N CYS A 151 8.69 -8.78 -3.61
CA CYS A 151 9.53 -9.41 -4.63
C CYS A 151 10.79 -10.04 -4.03
N PHE A 152 11.47 -9.32 -3.11
CA PHE A 152 12.67 -9.85 -2.44
C PHE A 152 12.35 -11.06 -1.58
N LEU A 153 11.25 -11.03 -0.82
CA LEU A 153 10.78 -12.18 -0.05
C LEU A 153 10.50 -13.38 -0.95
N LEU A 154 9.76 -13.20 -2.03
CA LEU A 154 9.45 -14.27 -2.98
C LEU A 154 10.72 -14.84 -3.63
N ASN A 155 11.71 -14.00 -3.98
CA ASN A 155 12.99 -14.45 -4.49
C ASN A 155 13.80 -15.24 -3.45
N GLN A 156 13.74 -14.87 -2.16
CA GLN A 156 14.33 -15.67 -1.07
C GLN A 156 13.63 -17.03 -0.91
N MET A 157 12.33 -17.09 -1.22
CA MET A 157 11.55 -18.32 -1.24
C MET A 157 11.82 -19.19 -2.48
N GLY A 158 12.62 -18.73 -3.42
CA GLY A 158 12.99 -19.45 -4.65
C GLY A 158 12.30 -18.99 -5.92
N ALA A 159 11.51 -17.92 -5.88
CA ALA A 159 10.98 -17.30 -7.09
C ALA A 159 12.08 -16.65 -7.94
N LYS A 160 11.76 -16.35 -9.18
CA LYS A 160 12.68 -15.70 -10.13
C LYS A 160 12.03 -14.43 -10.69
N ILE A 161 12.16 -13.33 -9.94
CA ILE A 161 11.58 -12.03 -10.25
C ILE A 161 12.69 -11.04 -10.54
N SER A 162 12.57 -10.32 -11.66
CA SER A 162 13.46 -9.22 -12.07
C SER A 162 12.65 -7.95 -12.40
N GLY A 163 13.35 -6.81 -12.60
CA GLY A 163 12.71 -5.53 -12.82
C GLY A 163 12.17 -4.88 -11.53
N ILE A 164 12.60 -5.35 -10.36
CA ILE A 164 12.14 -4.88 -9.06
C ILE A 164 12.39 -3.37 -8.90
N GLY A 165 11.38 -2.63 -8.45
CA GLY A 165 11.45 -1.17 -8.31
C GLY A 165 11.21 -0.40 -9.61
N THR A 166 10.82 -1.08 -10.69
CA THR A 166 10.42 -0.47 -11.97
C THR A 166 8.94 -0.74 -12.26
N ASN A 167 8.42 -0.12 -13.33
CA ASN A 167 7.05 -0.35 -13.78
C ASN A 167 6.87 -1.62 -14.64
N LEU A 168 7.92 -2.44 -14.75
CA LEU A 168 7.91 -3.72 -15.45
C LEU A 168 8.54 -4.80 -14.57
N LEU A 169 7.73 -5.76 -14.12
CA LEU A 169 8.22 -6.97 -13.47
C LEU A 169 8.23 -8.12 -14.48
N THR A 170 9.32 -8.87 -14.51
CA THR A 170 9.45 -10.12 -15.27
C THR A 170 9.58 -11.26 -14.28
N ILE A 171 8.75 -12.28 -14.42
CA ILE A 171 8.64 -13.42 -13.51
C ILE A 171 8.81 -14.70 -14.32
N GLU A 172 9.81 -15.51 -13.99
CA GLU A 172 9.89 -16.89 -14.48
C GLU A 172 9.21 -17.79 -13.46
N GLY A 173 8.17 -18.50 -13.88
CA GLY A 173 7.44 -19.41 -13.01
C GLY A 173 8.31 -20.56 -12.50
N VAL A 174 8.06 -20.95 -11.25
CA VAL A 174 8.74 -22.08 -10.61
C VAL A 174 7.71 -23.12 -10.14
N GLU A 175 8.12 -24.35 -9.96
CA GLU A 175 7.23 -25.45 -9.54
C GLU A 175 6.75 -25.30 -8.10
N SER A 176 7.61 -24.75 -7.21
CA SER A 176 7.29 -24.56 -5.80
C SER A 176 8.14 -23.46 -5.18
N LEU A 177 7.64 -22.91 -4.09
CA LEU A 177 8.38 -21.99 -3.23
C LEU A 177 8.78 -22.68 -1.93
N GLY A 178 9.97 -22.36 -1.43
CA GLY A 178 10.42 -22.76 -0.11
C GLY A 178 9.90 -21.83 1.00
N GLY A 179 10.28 -22.13 2.25
CA GLY A 179 10.14 -21.19 3.37
C GLY A 179 11.36 -20.28 3.50
N VAL A 180 11.24 -19.25 4.32
CA VAL A 180 12.34 -18.42 4.81
C VAL A 180 12.35 -18.46 6.34
N ASP A 181 13.55 -18.47 6.93
CA ASP A 181 13.67 -18.50 8.40
C ASP A 181 13.17 -17.21 9.03
N SER A 182 13.53 -16.06 8.44
CA SER A 182 13.07 -14.76 8.90
C SER A 182 13.21 -13.71 7.80
N ILE A 183 12.43 -12.66 7.93
CA ILE A 183 12.55 -11.43 7.14
C ILE A 183 12.19 -10.23 8.01
N ASP A 184 13.03 -9.20 7.97
CA ASP A 184 12.72 -7.92 8.59
C ASP A 184 11.75 -7.13 7.68
N VAL A 185 10.62 -6.71 8.23
CA VAL A 185 9.69 -5.84 7.51
C VAL A 185 10.29 -4.43 7.43
N ILE A 186 10.24 -3.82 6.25
CA ILE A 186 10.69 -2.44 6.05
C ILE A 186 9.93 -1.46 6.96
N PRO A 187 10.57 -0.35 7.36
CA PRO A 187 9.89 0.71 8.13
C PRO A 187 8.70 1.28 7.38
N ASP A 188 7.63 1.61 8.13
CA ASP A 188 6.44 2.26 7.57
C ASP A 188 6.74 3.71 7.23
N ARG A 189 6.85 3.99 5.93
CA ARG A 189 7.12 5.33 5.39
C ARG A 189 5.95 6.30 5.60
N ILE A 190 4.73 5.78 5.72
CA ILE A 190 3.53 6.61 5.93
C ILE A 190 3.42 7.02 7.39
N GLU A 191 3.70 6.10 8.33
CA GLU A 191 3.82 6.44 9.74
C GLU A 191 4.92 7.50 9.95
N ALA A 192 6.12 7.26 9.42
CA ALA A 192 7.23 8.20 9.52
C ALA A 192 6.89 9.57 8.91
N GLY A 193 6.32 9.60 7.70
CA GLY A 193 5.88 10.84 7.04
C GLY A 193 4.83 11.60 7.84
N THR A 194 3.90 10.88 8.49
CA THR A 194 2.90 11.48 9.36
C THR A 194 3.55 12.19 10.56
N PHE A 195 4.54 11.57 11.21
CA PHE A 195 5.26 12.23 12.31
C PHE A 195 6.11 13.42 11.84
N LEU A 196 6.75 13.35 10.66
CA LEU A 196 7.46 14.48 10.10
C LEU A 196 6.54 15.69 9.88
N ILE A 197 5.35 15.46 9.31
CA ILE A 197 4.35 16.50 9.09
C ILE A 197 3.78 17.01 10.41
N ALA A 198 3.55 16.14 11.40
CA ALA A 198 3.07 16.54 12.71
C ALA A 198 4.04 17.51 13.40
N VAL A 199 5.34 17.21 13.40
CA VAL A 199 6.38 18.11 13.95
C VAL A 199 6.46 19.41 13.15
N ALA A 200 6.33 19.35 11.83
CA ALA A 200 6.28 20.55 11.00
C ALA A 200 5.14 21.48 11.41
N ALA A 201 3.96 20.94 11.70
CA ALA A 201 2.75 21.67 12.08
C ALA A 201 2.78 22.21 13.51
N THR A 202 3.31 21.43 14.47
CA THR A 202 3.24 21.77 15.91
C THR A 202 4.49 22.41 16.47
N GLY A 203 5.57 22.40 15.70
CA GLY A 203 6.90 22.83 16.18
C GLY A 203 7.59 21.78 17.03
N GLY A 204 8.87 21.97 17.24
CA GLY A 204 9.72 21.09 18.05
C GLY A 204 10.86 20.48 17.25
N LYS A 205 11.56 19.53 17.88
CA LYS A 205 12.64 18.75 17.27
C LYS A 205 12.49 17.29 17.62
N VAL A 206 12.36 16.43 16.59
CA VAL A 206 12.21 15.00 16.77
C VAL A 206 13.19 14.25 15.87
N LYS A 207 13.80 13.21 16.39
CA LYS A 207 14.58 12.24 15.62
C LYS A 207 13.80 10.94 15.49
N LEU A 208 13.43 10.60 14.27
CA LEU A 208 12.86 9.30 13.94
C LEU A 208 13.99 8.32 13.66
N ASN A 209 14.02 7.22 14.39
CA ASN A 209 14.98 6.14 14.19
C ASN A 209 14.32 4.96 13.48
N ASN A 210 15.14 4.08 12.89
CA ASN A 210 14.68 2.91 12.14
C ASN A 210 13.73 3.27 11.00
N VAL A 211 14.08 4.31 10.25
CA VAL A 211 13.37 4.73 9.03
C VAL A 211 14.29 4.57 7.82
N GLU A 212 13.71 4.51 6.64
CA GLU A 212 14.46 4.51 5.38
C GLU A 212 14.16 5.82 4.62
N PRO A 213 15.05 6.82 4.70
CA PRO A 213 14.81 8.14 4.09
C PRO A 213 14.50 8.09 2.60
N LYS A 214 15.15 7.17 1.87
CA LYS A 214 14.94 6.98 0.43
C LYS A 214 13.50 6.62 0.07
N HIS A 215 12.76 6.00 0.99
CA HIS A 215 11.35 5.66 0.76
C HIS A 215 10.43 6.89 0.83
N MET A 216 10.94 8.05 1.27
CA MET A 216 10.17 9.27 1.53
C MET A 216 10.77 10.52 0.85
N GLU A 217 11.60 10.38 -0.17
CA GLU A 217 12.28 11.51 -0.81
C GLU A 217 11.32 12.62 -1.25
N SER A 218 10.18 12.27 -1.84
CA SER A 218 9.18 13.25 -2.27
C SER A 218 8.61 14.06 -1.10
N VAL A 219 8.34 13.40 0.02
CA VAL A 219 7.81 14.03 1.24
C VAL A 219 8.87 14.92 1.89
N ILE A 220 10.10 14.43 2.04
CA ILE A 220 11.23 15.16 2.62
C ILE A 220 11.53 16.42 1.80
N ASN A 221 11.59 16.29 0.48
CA ASN A 221 11.86 17.40 -0.43
C ASN A 221 10.76 18.47 -0.36
N LEU A 222 9.50 18.06 -0.24
CA LEU A 222 8.40 18.99 -0.15
C LEU A 222 8.37 19.71 1.22
N LEU A 223 8.67 19.01 2.32
CA LEU A 223 8.83 19.59 3.65
C LEU A 223 9.98 20.63 3.68
N ARG A 224 11.13 20.32 3.09
CA ARG A 224 12.24 21.27 2.96
C ARG A 224 11.83 22.51 2.17
N LYS A 225 11.09 22.31 1.07
CA LYS A 225 10.56 23.42 0.26
C LYS A 225 9.60 24.30 1.06
N SER A 226 8.86 23.73 2.01
CA SER A 226 7.99 24.46 2.94
C SER A 226 8.77 25.18 4.07
N GLY A 227 10.10 25.10 4.10
CA GLY A 227 10.94 25.76 5.09
C GLY A 227 11.24 24.92 6.33
N ILE A 228 10.92 23.62 6.33
CA ILE A 228 11.17 22.72 7.46
C ILE A 228 12.61 22.21 7.38
N ASP A 229 13.33 22.28 8.51
CA ASP A 229 14.69 21.75 8.61
C ASP A 229 14.67 20.24 8.81
N ILE A 230 15.28 19.51 7.85
CA ILE A 230 15.35 18.05 7.85
C ILE A 230 16.77 17.60 7.61
N ILE A 231 17.30 16.83 8.55
CA ILE A 231 18.60 16.17 8.47
C ILE A 231 18.37 14.66 8.31
N GLU A 232 18.87 14.12 7.21
CA GLU A 232 18.84 12.68 6.93
C GLU A 232 20.14 12.02 7.35
N ASP A 233 20.04 10.85 7.91
CA ASP A 233 21.12 9.92 8.18
C ASP A 233 20.73 8.56 7.60
N LYS A 234 21.61 7.57 7.67
CA LYS A 234 21.45 6.26 7.00
C LYS A 234 20.13 5.54 7.33
N LYS A 235 19.68 5.61 8.61
CA LYS A 235 18.46 4.99 9.13
C LYS A 235 17.72 5.90 10.11
N SER A 236 17.89 7.21 9.98
CA SER A 236 17.17 8.14 10.83
C SER A 236 16.93 9.47 10.10
N ILE A 237 15.89 10.17 10.53
CA ILE A 237 15.54 11.50 10.06
C ILE A 237 15.33 12.37 11.29
N THR A 238 16.01 13.52 11.33
CA THR A 238 15.75 14.56 12.32
C THR A 238 14.99 15.69 11.65
N VAL A 239 13.82 16.01 12.18
CA VAL A 239 13.00 17.14 11.76
C VAL A 239 13.01 18.22 12.84
N THR A 240 13.13 19.47 12.44
CA THR A 240 13.06 20.63 13.33
C THR A 240 12.14 21.68 12.70
N SER A 241 11.20 22.19 13.47
CA SER A 241 10.28 23.25 13.08
C SER A 241 9.98 24.16 14.27
N ASN A 242 9.69 25.42 14.02
CA ASN A 242 9.11 26.31 15.02
C ASN A 242 7.57 26.32 14.98
N GLY A 243 6.96 25.59 14.04
CA GLY A 243 5.52 25.54 13.85
C GLY A 243 4.89 26.81 13.25
N LEU A 244 5.72 27.83 12.94
CA LEU A 244 5.22 29.17 12.56
C LEU A 244 5.61 29.58 11.14
N ASP A 245 6.84 29.27 10.71
CA ASP A 245 7.39 29.76 9.45
C ASP A 245 7.22 28.75 8.30
N ILE A 246 6.00 28.28 8.14
CA ILE A 246 5.64 27.30 7.11
C ILE A 246 5.29 28.04 5.83
N LYS A 247 5.94 27.71 4.71
CA LYS A 247 5.65 28.28 3.38
C LYS A 247 4.67 27.40 2.66
N ALA A 248 3.65 28.02 2.04
CA ALA A 248 2.69 27.31 1.21
C ALA A 248 3.37 26.65 0.00
N CYS A 249 3.05 25.38 -0.25
CA CYS A 249 3.56 24.60 -1.37
C CYS A 249 2.44 23.79 -2.02
N ASN A 250 2.31 23.93 -3.34
CA ASN A 250 1.42 23.05 -4.10
C ASN A 250 1.94 21.61 -4.07
N MET A 251 1.00 20.65 -4.08
CA MET A 251 1.30 19.23 -4.07
C MET A 251 0.32 18.47 -4.98
N GLU A 252 0.85 17.46 -5.65
CA GLU A 252 0.06 16.46 -6.38
C GLU A 252 0.43 15.08 -5.88
N THR A 253 -0.56 14.23 -5.65
CA THR A 253 -0.32 12.83 -5.33
C THR A 253 0.02 12.06 -6.60
N HIS A 254 0.98 11.17 -6.50
CA HIS A 254 1.40 10.26 -7.57
C HIS A 254 1.83 8.91 -6.97
N GLU A 255 1.83 7.91 -7.82
CA GLU A 255 2.44 6.62 -7.52
C GLU A 255 3.92 6.80 -7.17
N TYR A 256 4.46 5.86 -6.42
CA TYR A 256 5.87 5.90 -6.01
C TYR A 256 6.82 6.03 -7.23
N PRO A 257 7.83 6.91 -7.17
CA PRO A 257 8.34 7.66 -6.02
C PRO A 257 7.69 9.05 -5.81
N GLY A 258 6.50 9.32 -6.36
CA GLY A 258 5.78 10.56 -6.13
C GLY A 258 5.26 10.72 -4.70
N PHE A 259 4.54 11.82 -4.44
CA PHE A 259 3.97 12.08 -3.11
C PHE A 259 2.81 11.10 -2.84
N PRO A 260 2.86 10.34 -1.72
CA PRO A 260 1.88 9.30 -1.47
C PRO A 260 0.50 9.88 -1.09
N THR A 261 -0.55 9.34 -1.69
CA THR A 261 -1.94 9.71 -1.37
C THR A 261 -2.28 9.52 0.12
N ASP A 262 -1.59 8.60 0.82
CA ASP A 262 -1.80 8.33 2.25
C ASP A 262 -1.32 9.47 3.17
N LEU A 263 -0.52 10.39 2.68
CA LEU A 263 -0.08 11.60 3.38
C LEU A 263 -0.81 12.87 2.91
N GLN A 264 -1.78 12.77 2.01
CA GLN A 264 -2.48 13.91 1.43
C GLN A 264 -3.23 14.72 2.50
N ALA A 265 -3.97 14.06 3.40
CA ALA A 265 -4.74 14.73 4.44
C ALA A 265 -3.84 15.46 5.46
N GLN A 266 -2.73 14.83 5.87
CA GLN A 266 -1.74 15.43 6.77
C GLN A 266 -1.08 16.64 6.12
N TRP A 267 -0.75 16.54 4.82
CA TRP A 267 -0.21 17.65 4.06
C TRP A 267 -1.19 18.81 3.95
N MET A 268 -2.48 18.51 3.73
CA MET A 268 -3.54 19.52 3.68
C MET A 268 -3.66 20.31 4.99
N LEU A 269 -3.61 19.60 6.12
CA LEU A 269 -3.58 20.26 7.43
C LEU A 269 -2.34 21.16 7.57
N LEU A 270 -1.16 20.72 7.18
CA LEU A 270 0.06 21.54 7.23
C LEU A 270 -0.06 22.80 6.39
N MET A 271 -0.64 22.69 5.18
CA MET A 271 -0.85 23.82 4.29
C MET A 271 -1.92 24.80 4.80
N SER A 272 -2.88 24.33 5.60
CA SER A 272 -3.84 25.21 6.28
C SER A 272 -3.16 26.12 7.32
N LEU A 273 -2.03 25.72 7.88
CA LEU A 273 -1.22 26.50 8.82
C LEU A 273 -0.13 27.32 8.12
N ALA A 274 0.06 27.17 6.82
CA ALA A 274 1.15 27.82 6.08
C ALA A 274 0.86 29.28 5.76
N SER A 275 1.90 30.04 5.44
CA SER A 275 1.76 31.39 4.89
C SER A 275 1.52 31.34 3.40
N GLY A 276 0.33 31.82 2.98
CA GLY A 276 -0.05 31.90 1.56
C GLY A 276 -1.02 30.82 1.13
N ASN A 277 -1.28 30.76 -0.17
CA ASN A 277 -2.24 29.84 -0.77
C ASN A 277 -1.51 28.65 -1.38
N SER A 278 -2.14 27.49 -1.33
CA SER A 278 -1.65 26.27 -1.96
C SER A 278 -2.77 25.46 -2.60
N THR A 279 -2.39 24.55 -3.48
CA THR A 279 -3.31 23.61 -4.11
C THR A 279 -2.84 22.18 -3.87
N ILE A 280 -3.79 21.28 -3.68
CA ILE A 280 -3.55 19.84 -3.57
C ILE A 280 -4.40 19.14 -4.61
N LYS A 281 -3.75 18.43 -5.54
CA LYS A 281 -4.40 17.64 -6.56
C LYS A 281 -4.26 16.16 -6.23
N GLU A 282 -5.39 15.44 -6.15
CA GLU A 282 -5.42 14.02 -5.90
C GLU A 282 -5.54 13.25 -7.22
N ASN A 283 -4.48 12.54 -7.61
CA ASN A 283 -4.44 11.79 -8.87
C ASN A 283 -4.66 10.29 -8.69
N ILE A 284 -4.64 9.78 -7.44
CA ILE A 284 -4.74 8.34 -7.13
C ILE A 284 -6.19 7.95 -6.78
N TYR A 285 -6.80 8.67 -5.82
CA TYR A 285 -8.16 8.43 -5.35
C TYR A 285 -8.98 9.71 -5.39
N PHE A 286 -9.72 9.92 -6.46
CA PHE A 286 -10.47 11.14 -6.75
C PHE A 286 -11.36 11.62 -5.58
N ASP A 287 -11.98 10.70 -4.84
CA ASP A 287 -12.90 11.03 -3.74
C ASP A 287 -12.21 11.13 -2.36
N ARG A 288 -10.87 11.17 -2.29
CA ARG A 288 -10.13 11.18 -1.02
C ARG A 288 -10.06 12.56 -0.37
N PHE A 289 -11.23 13.22 -0.22
CA PHE A 289 -11.33 14.56 0.33
C PHE A 289 -12.36 14.70 1.47
N THR A 290 -12.87 13.60 2.02
CA THR A 290 -13.89 13.62 3.08
C THR A 290 -13.45 14.36 4.35
N HIS A 291 -12.14 14.44 4.62
CA HIS A 291 -11.56 15.18 5.74
C HIS A 291 -11.65 16.71 5.60
N ILE A 292 -11.89 17.25 4.41
CA ILE A 292 -12.07 18.71 4.19
C ILE A 292 -13.20 19.25 5.06
N LEU A 293 -14.31 18.51 5.19
CA LEU A 293 -15.44 18.94 6.00
C LEU A 293 -15.03 19.13 7.48
N GLU A 294 -14.19 18.24 8.00
CA GLU A 294 -13.70 18.33 9.38
C GLU A 294 -12.65 19.43 9.54
N LEU A 295 -11.76 19.61 8.56
CA LEU A 295 -10.81 20.74 8.56
C LEU A 295 -11.54 22.08 8.55
N ASN A 296 -12.56 22.25 7.71
CA ASN A 296 -13.35 23.49 7.67
C ASN A 296 -14.12 23.74 8.97
N ARG A 297 -14.56 22.68 9.69
CA ARG A 297 -15.14 22.81 11.04
C ARG A 297 -14.14 23.27 12.10
N LEU A 298 -12.85 22.97 11.90
CA LEU A 298 -11.75 23.45 12.74
C LEU A 298 -11.31 24.88 12.38
N GLY A 299 -11.90 25.50 11.36
CA GLY A 299 -11.62 26.88 10.96
C GLY A 299 -10.73 27.00 9.71
N CYS A 300 -10.30 25.89 9.11
CA CYS A 300 -9.53 25.93 7.86
C CYS A 300 -10.39 26.46 6.71
N ASP A 301 -9.77 27.13 5.74
CA ASP A 301 -10.39 27.63 4.52
C ASP A 301 -9.93 26.77 3.33
N VAL A 302 -10.68 25.68 3.08
CA VAL A 302 -10.39 24.71 2.02
C VAL A 302 -11.59 24.55 1.11
N HIS A 303 -11.37 24.75 -0.18
CA HIS A 303 -12.37 24.60 -1.24
C HIS A 303 -11.95 23.49 -2.20
N LEU A 304 -12.88 22.59 -2.50
CA LEU A 304 -12.67 21.47 -3.42
C LEU A 304 -13.40 21.73 -4.74
N GLU A 305 -12.66 21.65 -5.84
CA GLU A 305 -13.21 21.72 -7.20
C GLU A 305 -12.46 20.74 -8.10
N ASP A 306 -13.17 19.90 -8.83
CA ASP A 306 -12.65 18.95 -9.83
C ASP A 306 -11.41 18.12 -9.36
N GLY A 307 -11.45 17.58 -8.13
CA GLY A 307 -10.35 16.77 -7.58
C GLY A 307 -9.11 17.58 -7.19
N CYS A 308 -9.24 18.91 -7.13
CA CYS A 308 -8.20 19.81 -6.68
C CYS A 308 -8.72 20.64 -5.49
N ALA A 309 -8.04 20.57 -4.36
CA ALA A 309 -8.35 21.38 -3.20
C ALA A 309 -7.49 22.66 -3.20
N SER A 310 -8.14 23.82 -3.12
CA SER A 310 -7.50 25.11 -2.90
C SER A 310 -7.53 25.44 -1.41
N ILE A 311 -6.40 25.81 -0.85
CA ILE A 311 -6.22 26.05 0.59
C ILE A 311 -5.72 27.47 0.78
N LYS A 312 -6.42 28.24 1.60
CA LYS A 312 -5.92 29.51 2.12
C LYS A 312 -5.33 29.27 3.50
N GLY A 313 -4.02 29.36 3.58
CA GLY A 313 -3.32 29.16 4.84
C GLY A 313 -3.58 30.30 5.81
N ASP A 314 -3.91 29.96 7.05
CA ASP A 314 -4.10 30.91 8.16
C ASP A 314 -3.38 30.38 9.41
N ARG A 315 -2.49 31.20 9.96
CA ARG A 315 -1.70 30.87 11.16
C ARG A 315 -2.47 31.03 12.46
N SER A 316 -3.68 31.57 12.41
CA SER A 316 -4.52 31.82 13.60
C SER A 316 -5.41 30.64 13.96
N LEU A 317 -5.28 29.52 13.27
CA LEU A 317 -6.01 28.28 13.53
C LEU A 317 -5.63 27.63 14.86
#